data_86366f680d130595ceb486886f168a8a
#
_entry.id   86366f680d130595ceb486886f168a8a
#
_cell.length_a   1.000
_cell.length_b   1.000
_cell.length_c   1.000
_cell.angle_alpha   90.00
_cell.angle_beta   90.00
_cell.angle_gamma   90.00
#
_symmetry.space_group_name_H-M   'P 1'
#
loop_
_entity.id
_entity.type
_entity.pdbx_description
1 polymer ?
#
loop_
_entity_poly.entity_id
_entity_poly.type
_entity_poly.pdbx_seq_one_letter_code
_entity_poly.pdbx_strand_id
1 'polypeptide(L)'
;MKTKNANRISAFLLAAGMLMLSACSAPAPEPQPTATPEPTGIDLWVRAAEERYNMKYDGFAGYWDSMCDGFYGDSVKTILSIISFDDKDKEVTAKRAEYAKKYGDDWHYTVIDRSETQLDEKACSDFADELEDISKKADVLVSAAEKWDEQAWQDYADAHDCTTDEAKTLVAAYKAISEKSHEAKVTNAVDLTLTLEFSGSKTKTSQTTEQNTVYEVNGVYVSEMLLDYTYSLLNLAC
;
A
#
# COMPACT_ATOMS: atom_id res chain seq x y z
N MET A 1 30.09 34.17 25.97
CA MET A 1 28.91 35.08 26.23
C MET A 1 27.66 34.24 26.23
N LYS A 2 26.97 34.27 27.36
CA LYS A 2 25.67 33.56 27.58
C LYS A 2 24.55 34.36 26.96
N THR A 3 23.57 33.68 26.33
CA THR A 3 22.15 34.08 26.52
C THR A 3 21.26 32.87 26.36
N LYS A 4 20.62 32.56 27.46
CA LYS A 4 19.42 31.70 27.61
C LYS A 4 18.23 32.43 26.99
N ASN A 5 17.33 31.72 26.35
CA ASN A 5 15.95 32.13 26.30
C ASN A 5 15.03 30.96 26.65
N ALA A 6 14.23 31.27 27.66
CA ALA A 6 13.39 30.36 28.38
C ALA A 6 11.96 30.29 27.80
N ASN A 7 11.36 29.14 28.00
CA ASN A 7 9.94 28.82 28.17
C ASN A 7 8.92 29.97 28.13
N ARG A 8 7.88 29.79 27.30
CA ARG A 8 6.55 30.34 27.58
C ARG A 8 5.50 29.25 27.49
N ILE A 9 5.21 28.66 28.63
CA ILE A 9 3.99 27.93 28.91
C ILE A 9 2.91 28.98 29.19
N SER A 10 1.87 29.04 28.37
CA SER A 10 0.68 29.85 28.64
C SER A 10 -0.40 28.94 29.22
N ALA A 11 -0.54 28.98 30.53
CA ALA A 11 -1.67 28.41 31.25
C ALA A 11 -2.88 29.34 31.10
N PHE A 12 -3.99 28.85 30.54
CA PHE A 12 -5.29 29.51 30.65
C PHE A 12 -6.03 28.99 31.87
N LEU A 13 -6.15 29.85 32.87
CA LEU A 13 -6.98 29.64 34.03
C LEU A 13 -8.43 30.02 33.68
N LEU A 14 -9.34 29.09 33.84
CA LEU A 14 -10.79 29.30 33.79
C LEU A 14 -11.25 29.92 35.13
N ALA A 15 -11.88 31.08 35.07
CA ALA A 15 -12.63 31.64 36.17
C ALA A 15 -14.04 31.03 36.20
N ALA A 16 -14.35 30.32 37.28
CA ALA A 16 -15.69 29.82 37.57
C ALA A 16 -16.55 30.92 38.19
N GLY A 17 -17.60 31.33 37.51
CA GLY A 17 -18.69 32.11 38.07
C GLY A 17 -19.84 31.20 38.49
N MET A 18 -20.06 31.03 39.82
CA MET A 18 -21.26 30.37 40.32
C MET A 18 -22.44 31.33 40.23
N LEU A 19 -23.49 30.94 39.56
CA LEU A 19 -24.83 31.44 39.71
C LEU A 19 -25.78 30.28 39.98
N MET A 20 -26.17 30.14 41.22
CA MET A 20 -27.26 29.28 41.69
C MET A 20 -28.59 29.85 41.19
N LEU A 21 -29.31 29.14 40.36
CA LEU A 21 -30.75 29.28 40.17
C LEU A 21 -31.37 27.87 40.04
N SER A 22 -32.14 27.54 41.06
CA SER A 22 -32.96 26.34 41.11
C SER A 22 -34.08 26.42 40.06
N ALA A 23 -34.14 25.48 39.13
CA ALA A 23 -35.36 25.17 38.42
C ALA A 23 -35.28 23.76 37.77
N CYS A 24 -36.20 22.91 38.14
CA CYS A 24 -36.73 21.73 37.43
C CYS A 24 -35.76 20.82 36.65
N SER A 25 -35.56 19.65 37.24
CA SER A 25 -34.87 18.51 36.62
C SER A 25 -35.53 18.06 35.31
N ALA A 26 -34.96 18.51 34.19
CA ALA A 26 -35.02 17.72 32.96
C ALA A 26 -33.84 16.74 32.98
N PRO A 27 -34.00 15.49 32.59
CA PRO A 27 -32.86 14.58 32.46
C PRO A 27 -31.83 15.17 31.51
N ALA A 28 -30.56 15.15 31.94
CA ALA A 28 -29.45 15.60 31.11
C ALA A 28 -29.52 14.81 29.78
N PRO A 29 -29.35 15.49 28.62
CA PRO A 29 -29.25 14.76 27.34
C PRO A 29 -28.08 13.79 27.44
N GLU A 30 -28.36 12.51 27.12
CA GLU A 30 -27.31 11.52 26.98
C GLU A 30 -26.24 12.08 26.02
N PRO A 31 -24.93 11.91 26.34
CA PRO A 31 -23.88 12.33 25.44
C PRO A 31 -24.11 11.62 24.09
N GLN A 32 -24.38 12.39 23.04
CA GLN A 32 -24.45 11.87 21.70
C GLN A 32 -23.13 11.15 21.42
N PRO A 33 -23.18 9.91 20.90
CA PRO A 33 -21.97 9.22 20.51
C PRO A 33 -21.23 10.11 19.51
N THR A 34 -20.03 10.52 19.88
CA THR A 34 -19.13 11.25 18.98
C THR A 34 -18.91 10.34 17.77
N ALA A 35 -19.33 10.79 16.59
CA ALA A 35 -19.12 10.03 15.37
C ALA A 35 -17.61 9.72 15.26
N THR A 36 -17.28 8.45 15.13
CA THR A 36 -15.89 8.03 14.85
C THR A 36 -15.47 8.73 13.57
N PRO A 37 -14.34 9.46 13.55
CA PRO A 37 -13.87 10.08 12.33
C PRO A 37 -13.80 9.06 11.18
N GLU A 38 -14.22 9.45 9.99
CA GLU A 38 -14.03 8.60 8.82
C GLU A 38 -12.53 8.35 8.62
N PRO A 39 -12.12 7.10 8.28
CA PRO A 39 -10.72 6.77 8.11
C PRO A 39 -10.11 7.62 6.98
N THR A 40 -8.94 8.17 7.21
CA THR A 40 -8.15 8.92 6.22
C THR A 40 -7.56 7.96 5.17
N GLY A 41 -7.04 8.48 4.06
CA GLY A 41 -6.32 7.67 3.07
C GLY A 41 -5.14 6.88 3.67
N ILE A 42 -4.38 7.49 4.59
CA ILE A 42 -3.30 6.82 5.35
C ILE A 42 -3.86 5.70 6.23
N ASP A 43 -5.01 5.90 6.91
CA ASP A 43 -5.63 4.84 7.72
C ASP A 43 -6.01 3.62 6.89
N LEU A 44 -6.49 3.85 5.65
CA LEU A 44 -6.80 2.76 4.71
C LEU A 44 -5.53 2.01 4.28
N TRP A 45 -4.45 2.75 3.99
CA TRP A 45 -3.16 2.14 3.67
C TRP A 45 -2.60 1.32 4.84
N VAL A 46 -2.65 1.83 6.08
CA VAL A 46 -2.20 1.11 7.29
C VAL A 46 -2.97 -0.19 7.47
N ARG A 47 -4.29 -0.20 7.25
CA ARG A 47 -5.10 -1.42 7.30
C ARG A 47 -4.68 -2.42 6.22
N ALA A 48 -4.45 -1.98 5.00
CA ALA A 48 -3.97 -2.84 3.91
C ALA A 48 -2.57 -3.41 4.22
N ALA A 49 -1.68 -2.60 4.81
CA ALA A 49 -0.37 -3.05 5.27
C ALA A 49 -0.50 -4.11 6.38
N GLU A 50 -1.39 -3.92 7.36
CA GLU A 50 -1.67 -4.92 8.40
C GLU A 50 -2.18 -6.24 7.80
N GLU A 51 -3.07 -6.19 6.81
CA GLU A 51 -3.53 -7.38 6.10
C GLU A 51 -2.37 -8.09 5.36
N ARG A 52 -1.47 -7.33 4.76
CA ARG A 52 -0.26 -7.83 4.11
C ARG A 52 0.68 -8.52 5.10
N TYR A 53 0.96 -7.92 6.26
CA TYR A 53 1.75 -8.55 7.34
C TYR A 53 1.11 -9.86 7.82
N ASN A 54 -0.22 -9.91 7.86
CA ASN A 54 -0.99 -11.11 8.19
C ASN A 54 -1.15 -12.09 7.03
N MET A 55 -0.47 -11.86 5.91
CA MET A 55 -0.54 -12.69 4.70
C MET A 55 -1.99 -12.91 4.21
N LYS A 56 -2.88 -11.91 4.36
CA LYS A 56 -4.28 -11.96 3.92
C LYS A 56 -4.41 -11.57 2.44
N TYR A 57 -3.74 -12.31 1.57
CA TYR A 57 -3.79 -12.16 0.11
C TYR A 57 -3.96 -13.53 -0.52
N ASP A 58 -4.49 -13.59 -1.73
CA ASP A 58 -4.77 -14.85 -2.43
C ASP A 58 -3.61 -15.18 -3.39
N GLY A 59 -2.84 -16.22 -3.03
CA GLY A 59 -1.72 -16.70 -3.82
C GLY A 59 -0.59 -15.69 -4.01
N PHE A 60 0.29 -16.00 -4.95
CA PHE A 60 1.43 -15.16 -5.29
C PHE A 60 1.02 -13.87 -6.02
N ALA A 61 0.03 -13.97 -6.91
CA ALA A 61 -0.50 -12.79 -7.60
C ALA A 61 -1.14 -11.79 -6.63
N GLY A 62 -1.89 -12.27 -5.64
CA GLY A 62 -2.45 -11.43 -4.58
C GLY A 62 -1.38 -10.81 -3.68
N TYR A 63 -0.30 -11.55 -3.36
CA TYR A 63 0.86 -11.01 -2.67
C TYR A 63 1.48 -9.85 -3.46
N TRP A 64 1.76 -10.04 -4.74
CA TRP A 64 2.37 -9.02 -5.59
C TRP A 64 1.48 -7.78 -5.75
N ASP A 65 0.18 -7.98 -5.99
CA ASP A 65 -0.79 -6.89 -6.05
C ASP A 65 -0.84 -6.09 -4.73
N SER A 66 -0.72 -6.78 -3.58
CA SER A 66 -0.64 -6.12 -2.28
C SER A 66 0.64 -5.30 -2.09
N MET A 67 1.75 -5.68 -2.73
CA MET A 67 3.00 -4.90 -2.73
C MET A 67 2.91 -3.68 -3.66
N CYS A 68 2.05 -3.73 -4.67
CA CYS A 68 1.69 -2.58 -5.50
C CYS A 68 0.52 -1.77 -4.91
N ASP A 69 0.11 -2.05 -3.66
CA ASP A 69 -1.01 -1.39 -2.95
C ASP A 69 -2.32 -1.36 -3.77
N GLY A 70 -2.51 -2.34 -4.66
CA GLY A 70 -3.65 -2.41 -5.59
C GLY A 70 -3.69 -1.27 -6.62
N PHE A 71 -2.63 -0.49 -6.74
CA PHE A 71 -2.59 0.72 -7.58
C PHE A 71 -2.94 0.45 -9.03
N TYR A 72 -2.48 -0.65 -9.61
CA TYR A 72 -2.73 -1.01 -11.01
C TYR A 72 -4.02 -1.82 -11.24
N GLY A 73 -4.84 -2.02 -10.21
CA GLY A 73 -6.06 -2.83 -10.29
C GLY A 73 -5.75 -4.26 -10.75
N ASP A 74 -6.54 -4.79 -11.69
CA ASP A 74 -6.39 -6.17 -12.13
C ASP A 74 -5.18 -6.44 -13.03
N SER A 75 -4.44 -5.40 -13.48
CA SER A 75 -3.33 -5.57 -14.43
C SER A 75 -2.22 -6.45 -13.87
N VAL A 76 -1.84 -6.27 -12.60
CA VAL A 76 -0.82 -7.09 -11.92
C VAL A 76 -1.25 -8.57 -11.89
N LYS A 77 -2.49 -8.84 -11.47
CA LYS A 77 -3.03 -10.21 -11.39
C LYS A 77 -3.13 -10.85 -12.77
N THR A 78 -3.53 -10.07 -13.78
CA THR A 78 -3.62 -10.52 -15.18
C THR A 78 -2.25 -10.96 -15.70
N ILE A 79 -1.21 -10.13 -15.51
CA ILE A 79 0.16 -10.47 -15.91
C ILE A 79 0.61 -11.76 -15.23
N LEU A 80 0.46 -11.84 -13.90
CA LEU A 80 0.95 -12.99 -13.13
C LEU A 80 0.11 -14.26 -13.31
N SER A 81 -1.12 -14.15 -13.81
CA SER A 81 -1.94 -15.33 -14.16
C SER A 81 -1.56 -15.93 -15.51
N ILE A 82 -1.05 -15.11 -16.44
CA ILE A 82 -0.60 -15.58 -17.76
C ILE A 82 0.83 -16.12 -17.65
N ILE A 83 1.72 -15.39 -16.96
CA ILE A 83 3.08 -15.85 -16.69
C ILE A 83 3.01 -16.75 -15.45
N SER A 84 2.93 -18.07 -15.67
CA SER A 84 2.70 -19.04 -14.59
C SER A 84 3.75 -18.99 -13.49
N PHE A 85 3.28 -18.91 -12.25
CA PHE A 85 4.09 -18.97 -11.02
C PHE A 85 3.59 -20.03 -10.04
N ASP A 86 3.16 -21.19 -10.53
CA ASP A 86 2.56 -22.27 -9.75
C ASP A 86 3.40 -22.70 -8.54
N ASP A 87 4.74 -22.68 -8.68
CA ASP A 87 5.64 -23.00 -7.56
C ASP A 87 5.65 -21.89 -6.51
N LYS A 88 5.43 -20.63 -6.89
CA LYS A 88 5.36 -19.51 -5.96
C LYS A 88 4.08 -19.50 -5.13
N ASP A 89 2.97 -19.96 -5.67
CA ASP A 89 1.73 -20.17 -4.91
C ASP A 89 1.91 -21.21 -3.81
N LYS A 90 2.65 -22.29 -4.11
CA LYS A 90 3.01 -23.30 -3.11
C LYS A 90 3.91 -22.72 -2.02
N GLU A 91 4.88 -21.86 -2.38
CA GLU A 91 5.75 -21.18 -1.41
C GLU A 91 4.94 -20.28 -0.46
N VAL A 92 3.99 -19.49 -0.96
CA VAL A 92 3.09 -18.64 -0.14
C VAL A 92 2.28 -19.50 0.84
N THR A 93 1.68 -20.58 0.34
CA THR A 93 0.89 -21.51 1.17
C THR A 93 1.75 -22.19 2.23
N ALA A 94 2.93 -22.66 1.86
CA ALA A 94 3.87 -23.30 2.78
C ALA A 94 4.34 -22.32 3.87
N LYS A 95 4.56 -21.05 3.52
CA LYS A 95 4.97 -20.02 4.47
C LYS A 95 3.91 -19.76 5.55
N ARG A 96 2.63 -19.65 5.15
CA ARG A 96 1.50 -19.55 6.10
C ARG A 96 1.43 -20.75 7.05
N ALA A 97 1.56 -21.95 6.49
CA ALA A 97 1.55 -23.19 7.29
C ALA A 97 2.73 -23.26 8.27
N GLU A 98 3.92 -22.80 7.86
CA GLU A 98 5.09 -22.69 8.74
C GLU A 98 4.81 -21.75 9.92
N TYR A 99 4.22 -20.56 9.66
CA TYR A 99 3.86 -19.61 10.70
C TYR A 99 2.82 -20.18 11.66
N ALA A 100 1.76 -20.78 11.15
CA ALA A 100 0.72 -21.43 11.96
C ALA A 100 1.30 -22.56 12.83
N LYS A 101 2.19 -23.38 12.28
CA LYS A 101 2.89 -24.45 13.02
C LYS A 101 3.77 -23.89 14.15
N LYS A 102 4.51 -22.80 13.86
CA LYS A 102 5.51 -22.24 14.78
C LYS A 102 4.88 -21.36 15.86
N TYR A 103 3.88 -20.58 15.51
CA TYR A 103 3.35 -19.52 16.37
C TYR A 103 1.90 -19.74 16.85
N GLY A 104 1.20 -20.73 16.30
CA GLY A 104 -0.23 -21.01 16.53
C GLY A 104 -1.06 -20.60 15.33
N ASP A 105 -2.24 -21.20 15.16
CA ASP A 105 -3.14 -20.90 14.05
C ASP A 105 -3.76 -19.50 14.18
N ASP A 106 -3.67 -18.90 15.35
CA ASP A 106 -4.14 -17.56 15.71
C ASP A 106 -3.03 -16.50 15.64
N TRP A 107 -1.88 -16.81 15.05
CA TRP A 107 -0.81 -15.83 14.89
C TRP A 107 -1.28 -14.61 14.08
N HIS A 108 -0.89 -13.43 14.52
CA HIS A 108 -1.23 -12.19 13.81
C HIS A 108 -0.29 -11.04 14.19
N TYR A 109 -0.21 -10.08 13.29
CA TYR A 109 0.33 -8.75 13.52
C TYR A 109 -0.81 -7.75 13.70
N THR A 110 -0.64 -6.81 14.61
CA THR A 110 -1.52 -5.67 14.80
C THR A 110 -0.68 -4.40 14.81
N VAL A 111 -1.09 -3.39 14.07
CA VAL A 111 -0.49 -2.06 14.16
C VAL A 111 -1.02 -1.39 15.43
N ILE A 112 -0.14 -1.20 16.43
CA ILE A 112 -0.52 -0.66 17.76
C ILE A 112 -0.16 0.81 17.92
N ASP A 113 0.76 1.33 17.10
CA ASP A 113 1.14 2.74 17.10
C ASP A 113 1.71 3.14 15.75
N ARG A 114 1.63 4.42 15.41
CA ARG A 114 2.26 5.00 14.23
C ARG A 114 2.76 6.42 14.52
N SER A 115 3.82 6.80 13.82
CA SER A 115 4.25 8.19 13.68
C SER A 115 4.44 8.55 12.22
N GLU A 116 4.21 9.81 11.91
CA GLU A 116 4.23 10.35 10.56
C GLU A 116 5.21 11.52 10.48
N THR A 117 6.03 11.53 9.45
CA THR A 117 6.91 12.65 9.13
C THR A 117 6.65 13.09 7.70
N GLN A 118 6.15 14.31 7.53
CA GLN A 118 5.91 14.89 6.21
C GLN A 118 7.22 15.07 5.47
N LEU A 119 7.29 14.61 4.24
CA LEU A 119 8.40 14.83 3.32
C LEU A 119 8.20 16.10 2.49
N ASP A 120 9.25 16.54 1.84
CA ASP A 120 9.24 17.74 1.01
C ASP A 120 8.66 17.48 -0.39
N GLU A 121 8.45 18.56 -1.16
CA GLU A 121 7.94 18.48 -2.53
C GLU A 121 8.88 17.71 -3.47
N LYS A 122 10.18 17.65 -3.13
CA LYS A 122 11.14 16.91 -3.92
C LYS A 122 10.87 15.41 -3.88
N ALA A 123 10.49 14.84 -2.74
CA ALA A 123 10.12 13.43 -2.63
C ALA A 123 8.92 13.10 -3.55
N CYS A 124 7.91 13.98 -3.60
CA CYS A 124 6.79 13.81 -4.52
C CYS A 124 7.22 13.86 -5.99
N SER A 125 8.12 14.80 -6.35
CA SER A 125 8.63 14.92 -7.71
C SER A 125 9.47 13.71 -8.12
N ASP A 126 10.37 13.25 -7.26
CA ASP A 126 11.23 12.11 -7.54
C ASP A 126 10.36 10.84 -7.77
N PHE A 127 9.33 10.62 -6.96
CA PHE A 127 8.42 9.49 -7.12
C PHE A 127 7.58 9.59 -8.40
N ALA A 128 7.13 10.80 -8.76
CA ALA A 128 6.40 11.04 -10.02
C ALA A 128 7.29 10.76 -11.25
N ASP A 129 8.58 11.16 -11.20
CA ASP A 129 9.54 10.89 -12.26
C ASP A 129 9.76 9.37 -12.44
N GLU A 130 9.81 8.59 -11.36
CA GLU A 130 9.90 7.13 -11.42
C GLU A 130 8.64 6.49 -12.03
N LEU A 131 7.43 6.99 -11.70
CA LEU A 131 6.19 6.52 -12.33
C LEU A 131 6.18 6.84 -13.83
N GLU A 132 6.65 8.01 -14.23
CA GLU A 132 6.78 8.37 -15.64
C GLU A 132 7.81 7.48 -16.37
N ASP A 133 8.90 7.06 -15.69
CA ASP A 133 9.87 6.11 -16.25
C ASP A 133 9.27 4.71 -16.42
N ILE A 134 8.46 4.25 -15.46
CA ILE A 134 7.65 3.03 -15.58
C ILE A 134 6.74 3.09 -16.82
N SER A 135 6.01 4.22 -16.99
CA SER A 135 5.16 4.42 -18.16
C SER A 135 5.94 4.28 -19.47
N LYS A 136 7.07 4.99 -19.60
CA LYS A 136 7.92 4.93 -20.80
C LYS A 136 8.44 3.51 -21.09
N LYS A 137 8.82 2.76 -20.07
CA LYS A 137 9.29 1.37 -20.24
C LYS A 137 8.18 0.46 -20.71
N ALA A 138 6.99 0.57 -20.12
CA ALA A 138 5.82 -0.21 -20.58
C ALA A 138 5.44 0.15 -22.02
N ASP A 139 5.51 1.43 -22.40
CA ASP A 139 5.22 1.92 -23.74
C ASP A 139 6.14 1.36 -24.83
N VAL A 140 7.36 0.97 -24.49
CA VAL A 140 8.26 0.32 -25.44
C VAL A 140 7.63 -0.98 -26.00
N LEU A 141 7.09 -1.83 -25.10
CA LEU A 141 6.41 -3.05 -25.52
C LEU A 141 5.11 -2.73 -26.26
N VAL A 142 4.28 -1.84 -25.72
CA VAL A 142 2.98 -1.47 -26.30
C VAL A 142 3.14 -0.93 -27.71
N SER A 143 4.07 0.02 -27.91
CA SER A 143 4.37 0.61 -29.21
C SER A 143 4.98 -0.39 -30.23
N ALA A 144 5.71 -1.38 -29.74
CA ALA A 144 6.20 -2.47 -30.56
C ALA A 144 5.02 -3.36 -31.03
N ALA A 145 4.16 -3.74 -30.09
CA ALA A 145 3.01 -4.62 -30.34
C ALA A 145 1.99 -4.05 -31.34
N GLU A 146 1.85 -2.72 -31.40
CA GLU A 146 0.99 -2.04 -32.40
C GLU A 146 1.42 -2.32 -33.86
N LYS A 147 2.66 -2.75 -34.07
CA LYS A 147 3.25 -3.00 -35.39
C LYS A 147 3.42 -4.50 -35.69
N TRP A 148 3.03 -5.36 -34.74
CA TRP A 148 3.20 -6.80 -34.88
C TRP A 148 2.18 -7.37 -35.85
N ASP A 149 2.69 -8.20 -36.77
CA ASP A 149 1.87 -9.11 -37.59
C ASP A 149 1.53 -10.38 -36.79
N GLU A 150 0.84 -11.31 -37.44
CA GLU A 150 0.41 -12.56 -36.78
C GLU A 150 1.60 -13.40 -36.32
N GLN A 151 2.70 -13.40 -37.07
CA GLN A 151 3.91 -14.16 -36.74
C GLN A 151 4.60 -13.54 -35.50
N ALA A 152 4.72 -12.21 -35.42
CA ALA A 152 5.31 -11.52 -34.29
C ALA A 152 4.48 -11.73 -32.98
N TRP A 153 3.15 -11.78 -33.10
CA TRP A 153 2.29 -12.15 -31.99
C TRP A 153 2.51 -13.58 -31.53
N GLN A 154 2.68 -14.52 -32.47
CA GLN A 154 2.97 -15.92 -32.14
C GLN A 154 4.34 -16.05 -31.47
N ASP A 155 5.37 -15.40 -32.03
CA ASP A 155 6.73 -15.43 -31.48
C ASP A 155 6.78 -14.90 -30.05
N TYR A 156 6.01 -13.82 -29.75
CA TYR A 156 5.90 -13.27 -28.40
C TYR A 156 5.14 -14.23 -27.48
N ALA A 157 4.06 -14.85 -27.95
CA ALA A 157 3.31 -15.84 -27.18
C ALA A 157 4.17 -17.05 -26.82
N ASP A 158 4.95 -17.57 -27.80
CA ASP A 158 5.86 -18.68 -27.57
C ASP A 158 6.98 -18.35 -26.58
N ALA A 159 7.49 -17.11 -26.62
CA ALA A 159 8.51 -16.65 -25.67
C ALA A 159 8.01 -16.59 -24.23
N HIS A 160 6.72 -16.42 -24.02
CA HIS A 160 6.08 -16.35 -22.71
C HIS A 160 5.28 -17.60 -22.32
N ASP A 161 5.41 -18.68 -23.10
CA ASP A 161 4.70 -19.96 -22.91
C ASP A 161 3.18 -19.77 -22.74
N CYS A 162 2.59 -18.92 -23.60
CA CYS A 162 1.17 -18.58 -23.56
C CYS A 162 0.55 -18.63 -24.99
N THR A 163 -0.76 -18.51 -25.05
CA THR A 163 -1.48 -18.39 -26.34
C THR A 163 -1.39 -16.97 -26.90
N THR A 164 -1.61 -16.81 -28.21
CA THR A 164 -1.65 -15.48 -28.85
C THR A 164 -2.72 -14.56 -28.23
N ASP A 165 -3.85 -15.10 -27.77
CA ASP A 165 -4.89 -14.30 -27.11
C ASP A 165 -4.45 -13.87 -25.71
N GLU A 166 -3.75 -14.72 -24.98
CA GLU A 166 -3.12 -14.36 -23.70
C GLU A 166 -2.00 -13.34 -23.90
N ALA A 167 -1.19 -13.46 -24.94
CA ALA A 167 -0.18 -12.47 -25.31
C ALA A 167 -0.78 -11.08 -25.55
N LYS A 168 -1.91 -10.99 -26.26
CA LYS A 168 -2.64 -9.73 -26.44
C LYS A 168 -3.19 -9.19 -25.12
N THR A 169 -3.69 -10.05 -24.25
CA THR A 169 -4.17 -9.69 -22.92
C THR A 169 -3.02 -9.18 -22.04
N LEU A 170 -1.86 -9.82 -22.13
CA LEU A 170 -0.64 -9.42 -21.43
C LEU A 170 -0.19 -8.01 -21.84
N VAL A 171 -0.11 -7.75 -23.14
CA VAL A 171 0.23 -6.41 -23.67
C VAL A 171 -0.81 -5.37 -23.25
N ALA A 172 -2.10 -5.72 -23.25
CA ALA A 172 -3.14 -4.80 -22.77
C ALA A 172 -2.99 -4.48 -21.28
N ALA A 173 -2.56 -5.43 -20.45
CA ALA A 173 -2.27 -5.19 -19.04
C ALA A 173 -1.07 -4.25 -18.84
N TYR A 174 0.00 -4.41 -19.63
CA TYR A 174 1.13 -3.46 -19.63
C TYR A 174 0.74 -2.07 -20.12
N LYS A 175 -0.15 -1.98 -21.10
CA LYS A 175 -0.71 -0.70 -21.54
C LYS A 175 -1.46 0.01 -20.40
N ALA A 176 -2.27 -0.72 -19.64
CA ALA A 176 -2.97 -0.16 -18.50
C ALA A 176 -2.02 0.30 -17.38
N ILE A 177 -0.89 -0.40 -17.16
CA ILE A 177 0.17 0.04 -16.26
C ILE A 177 0.80 1.34 -16.77
N SER A 178 1.13 1.43 -18.08
CA SER A 178 1.70 2.64 -18.67
C SER A 178 0.76 3.83 -18.50
N GLU A 179 -0.49 3.70 -18.93
CA GLU A 179 -1.49 4.77 -18.85
C GLU A 179 -1.68 5.27 -17.42
N LYS A 180 -1.80 4.34 -16.46
CA LYS A 180 -2.02 4.69 -15.06
C LYS A 180 -0.81 5.35 -14.41
N SER A 181 0.40 4.94 -14.79
CA SER A 181 1.65 5.56 -14.34
C SER A 181 1.83 6.96 -14.93
N HIS A 182 1.50 7.14 -16.22
CA HIS A 182 1.55 8.44 -16.88
C HIS A 182 0.54 9.45 -16.32
N GLU A 183 -0.65 8.99 -15.95
CA GLU A 183 -1.72 9.84 -15.38
C GLU A 183 -1.55 10.07 -13.87
N ALA A 184 -0.52 9.53 -13.25
CA ALA A 184 -0.29 9.62 -11.82
C ALA A 184 0.03 11.05 -11.39
N LYS A 185 -0.68 11.53 -10.37
CA LYS A 185 -0.44 12.83 -9.73
C LYS A 185 -0.07 12.58 -8.29
N VAL A 186 1.19 12.79 -7.96
CA VAL A 186 1.71 12.66 -6.60
C VAL A 186 1.49 13.98 -5.88
N THR A 187 0.71 13.96 -4.81
CA THR A 187 0.28 15.17 -4.10
C THR A 187 0.83 15.27 -2.69
N ASN A 188 1.29 14.16 -2.14
CA ASN A 188 1.81 14.10 -0.78
C ASN A 188 2.84 12.96 -0.63
N ALA A 189 3.76 13.09 0.31
CA ALA A 189 4.74 12.07 0.66
C ALA A 189 4.99 12.08 2.17
N VAL A 190 4.95 10.90 2.80
CA VAL A 190 5.05 10.75 4.25
C VAL A 190 5.92 9.55 4.59
N ASP A 191 6.89 9.73 5.49
CA ASP A 191 7.54 8.63 6.17
C ASP A 191 6.66 8.16 7.33
N LEU A 192 6.26 6.90 7.26
CA LEU A 192 5.48 6.22 8.29
C LEU A 192 6.39 5.28 9.09
N THR A 193 6.38 5.44 10.40
CA THR A 193 6.94 4.44 11.31
C THR A 193 5.78 3.73 11.99
N LEU A 194 5.63 2.43 11.73
CA LEU A 194 4.62 1.59 12.34
C LEU A 194 5.22 0.75 13.45
N THR A 195 4.58 0.72 14.62
CA THR A 195 4.88 -0.25 15.66
C THR A 195 3.90 -1.41 15.53
N LEU A 196 4.44 -2.59 15.23
CA LEU A 196 3.70 -3.83 15.04
C LEU A 196 3.81 -4.69 16.30
N GLU A 197 2.70 -5.16 16.81
CA GLU A 197 2.64 -6.20 17.82
C GLU A 197 2.36 -7.54 17.14
N PHE A 198 3.26 -8.51 17.36
CA PHE A 198 3.10 -9.89 16.91
C PHE A 198 2.63 -10.76 18.08
N SER A 199 1.60 -11.55 17.89
CA SER A 199 1.08 -12.49 18.88
C SER A 199 0.63 -13.81 18.25
N GLY A 200 0.45 -14.82 19.10
CA GLY A 200 -0.03 -16.14 18.73
C GLY A 200 0.02 -17.08 19.92
N SER A 201 -0.83 -18.11 19.95
CA SER A 201 -1.00 -19.00 21.11
C SER A 201 0.26 -19.82 21.50
N LYS A 202 1.20 -19.96 20.56
CA LYS A 202 2.45 -20.71 20.77
C LYS A 202 3.68 -19.80 20.95
N THR A 203 3.50 -18.49 21.06
CA THR A 203 4.61 -17.55 21.20
C THR A 203 4.30 -16.46 22.23
N LYS A 204 5.35 -15.82 22.70
CA LYS A 204 5.19 -14.61 23.51
C LYS A 204 4.94 -13.43 22.58
N THR A 205 4.07 -12.53 22.99
CA THR A 205 3.87 -11.24 22.33
C THR A 205 5.19 -10.48 22.23
N SER A 206 5.47 -9.97 21.05
CA SER A 206 6.66 -9.17 20.76
C SER A 206 6.30 -7.97 19.89
N GLN A 207 7.12 -6.94 19.95
CA GLN A 207 6.92 -5.73 19.14
C GLN A 207 8.12 -5.51 18.22
N THR A 208 7.85 -4.99 17.04
CA THR A 208 8.85 -4.55 16.07
C THR A 208 8.43 -3.23 15.45
N THR A 209 9.37 -2.55 14.84
CA THR A 209 9.13 -1.28 14.16
C THR A 209 9.45 -1.44 12.68
N GLU A 210 8.54 -1.01 11.83
CA GLU A 210 8.69 -0.98 10.38
C GLU A 210 8.62 0.46 9.88
N GLN A 211 9.49 0.80 8.93
CA GLN A 211 9.52 2.10 8.27
C GLN A 211 9.06 1.95 6.83
N ASN A 212 8.17 2.83 6.41
CA ASN A 212 7.63 2.85 5.06
C ASN A 212 7.53 4.30 4.59
N THR A 213 8.00 4.59 3.38
CA THR A 213 7.68 5.84 2.70
C THR A 213 6.43 5.61 1.86
N VAL A 214 5.42 6.43 2.04
CA VAL A 214 4.15 6.35 1.32
C VAL A 214 3.84 7.66 0.62
N TYR A 215 3.23 7.55 -0.55
CA TYR A 215 2.91 8.67 -1.44
C TYR A 215 1.42 8.70 -1.73
N GLU A 216 0.81 9.87 -1.68
CA GLU A 216 -0.56 10.04 -2.14
C GLU A 216 -0.55 10.24 -3.67
N VAL A 217 -1.08 9.25 -4.39
CA VAL A 217 -1.16 9.23 -5.85
C VAL A 217 -2.62 9.15 -6.27
N ASN A 218 -3.12 10.18 -6.94
CA ASN A 218 -4.53 10.26 -7.36
C ASN A 218 -5.53 10.04 -6.20
N GLY A 219 -5.19 10.50 -4.98
CA GLY A 219 -6.04 10.40 -3.79
C GLY A 219 -5.96 9.07 -3.05
N VAL A 220 -5.09 8.14 -3.45
CA VAL A 220 -4.80 6.89 -2.71
C VAL A 220 -3.35 6.87 -2.27
N TYR A 221 -3.07 6.24 -1.12
CA TYR A 221 -1.70 6.08 -0.64
C TYR A 221 -1.11 4.78 -1.16
N VAL A 222 0.13 4.88 -1.67
CA VAL A 222 0.94 3.74 -2.13
C VAL A 222 2.33 3.81 -1.51
N SER A 223 2.95 2.67 -1.26
CA SER A 223 4.31 2.62 -0.75
C SER A 223 5.36 2.70 -1.86
N GLU A 224 6.58 3.03 -1.48
CA GLU A 224 7.74 3.01 -2.38
C GLU A 224 7.95 1.62 -3.03
N MET A 225 7.52 0.55 -2.37
CA MET A 225 7.59 -0.82 -2.91
C MET A 225 6.84 -0.98 -4.23
N LEU A 226 5.84 -0.14 -4.52
CA LEU A 226 5.17 -0.09 -5.82
C LEU A 226 6.16 -0.05 -6.98
N LEU A 227 7.21 0.78 -6.88
CA LEU A 227 8.21 0.95 -7.94
C LEU A 227 8.97 -0.35 -8.20
N ASP A 228 9.55 -0.94 -7.14
CA ASP A 228 10.37 -2.17 -7.24
C ASP A 228 9.58 -3.34 -7.85
N TYR A 229 8.35 -3.52 -7.38
CA TYR A 229 7.48 -4.59 -7.86
C TYR A 229 7.02 -4.34 -9.29
N THR A 230 6.76 -3.07 -9.68
CA THR A 230 6.39 -2.74 -11.06
C THR A 230 7.56 -2.89 -12.01
N TYR A 231 8.76 -2.43 -11.65
CA TYR A 231 9.96 -2.68 -12.46
C TYR A 231 10.22 -4.18 -12.65
N SER A 232 9.99 -4.98 -11.61
CA SER A 232 10.11 -6.43 -11.72
C SER A 232 9.07 -7.03 -12.68
N LEU A 233 7.81 -6.53 -12.68
CA LEU A 233 6.80 -6.93 -13.67
C LEU A 233 7.22 -6.57 -15.10
N LEU A 234 7.74 -5.36 -15.33
CA LEU A 234 8.20 -4.93 -16.65
C LEU A 234 9.33 -5.81 -17.19
N ASN A 235 10.20 -6.31 -16.32
CA ASN A 235 11.28 -7.22 -16.69
C ASN A 235 10.76 -8.63 -17.09
N LEU A 236 9.53 -8.99 -16.76
CA LEU A 236 8.91 -10.24 -17.22
C LEU A 236 8.39 -10.13 -18.65
N ALA A 237 8.26 -8.92 -19.19
CA ALA A 237 7.74 -8.65 -20.52
C ALA A 237 8.82 -8.67 -21.63
N CYS A 238 10.10 -8.68 -21.25
CA CYS A 238 11.24 -8.49 -22.17
C CYS A 238 11.99 -9.77 -22.45
#